data_2a6deb36f9e014d5d4e15625c63d930e
#
_entry.id   2a6deb36f9e014d5d4e15625c63d930e
#
_cell.length_a   1.000
_cell.length_b   1.000
_cell.length_c   1.000
_cell.angle_alpha   90.00
_cell.angle_beta   90.00
_cell.angle_gamma   90.00
#
_symmetry.space_group_name_H-M   'P 1'
#
loop_
_entity.id
_entity.type
_entity.pdbx_description
1 polymer ?
#
loop_
_entity_poly.entity_id
_entity_poly.type
_entity_poly.pdbx_seq_one_letter_code
_entity_poly.pdbx_strand_id
1 'polypeptide(L)'
;RTTWAVDGPHFLGHIISHLVLDPRDKSTLLAAEKTGHLGPTIFRSTDWGATWQEAAQPPAFAQAPEGETGRAVDHTFWLSPAHRNEPDAWYAGTSPQGLFRSTDGGVTWAAFSSVNDDPQYRAWMGSEKDGTPDGPKLHSIIVDPRDPAHLYFGMSGGGVHESLDGGQTWRLLITGMNVVEGFGFDAANPAFHDPHCLRLCPSNPDRLYQQNHCGIYRLDRPAETWVRIGKNMPEEVGDIGFTITVHPRDDQTAWVFPMGGTQVWPR
;
A
#
# COMPACT_ATOMS: atom_id res chain seq x y z
N ARG A 1 -10.31 -7.43 34.47
CA ARG A 1 -10.30 -6.15 33.70
C ARG A 1 -8.86 -5.85 33.34
N THR A 2 -8.55 -5.72 32.07
CA THR A 2 -7.25 -5.22 31.63
C THR A 2 -7.25 -3.70 31.79
N THR A 3 -6.33 -3.17 32.56
CA THR A 3 -6.11 -1.72 32.65
C THR A 3 -5.12 -1.33 31.54
N TRP A 4 -5.44 -0.29 30.80
CA TRP A 4 -4.55 0.29 29.80
C TRP A 4 -3.85 1.50 30.42
N ALA A 5 -2.52 1.59 30.26
CA ALA A 5 -1.78 2.81 30.45
C ALA A 5 -1.65 3.51 29.08
N VAL A 6 -1.88 4.82 29.08
CA VAL A 6 -1.69 5.65 27.88
C VAL A 6 -0.46 6.48 28.10
N ASP A 7 0.48 6.40 27.15
CA ASP A 7 1.69 7.22 27.12
C ASP A 7 1.67 8.09 25.86
N GLY A 8 2.24 9.28 25.93
CA GLY A 8 2.27 10.25 24.83
C GLY A 8 1.54 11.56 25.14
N PRO A 9 1.25 12.37 24.10
CA PRO A 9 1.37 12.07 22.67
C PRO A 9 2.82 12.06 22.18
N HIS A 10 3.15 11.08 21.32
CA HIS A 10 4.35 11.11 20.51
C HIS A 10 4.07 11.89 19.22
N PHE A 11 5.09 12.54 18.64
CA PHE A 11 4.99 13.30 17.38
C PHE A 11 3.89 14.37 17.39
N LEU A 12 3.77 15.12 18.50
CA LEU A 12 2.73 16.16 18.63
C LEU A 12 2.84 17.21 17.52
N GLY A 13 1.74 17.41 16.79
CA GLY A 13 1.67 18.33 15.65
C GLY A 13 2.14 17.75 14.31
N HIS A 14 2.52 16.47 14.27
CA HIS A 14 2.88 15.77 13.05
C HIS A 14 1.74 14.87 12.55
N ILE A 15 1.76 14.53 11.27
CA ILE A 15 0.84 13.57 10.67
C ILE A 15 1.57 12.23 10.60
N ILE A 16 1.03 11.21 11.26
CA ILE A 16 1.50 9.83 11.12
C ILE A 16 0.55 9.14 10.15
N SER A 17 1.04 8.87 8.94
CA SER A 17 0.26 8.23 7.89
C SER A 17 0.25 6.71 8.01
N HIS A 18 1.32 6.10 8.55
CA HIS A 18 1.40 4.67 8.77
C HIS A 18 2.33 4.33 9.93
N LEU A 19 1.95 3.33 10.73
CA LEU A 19 2.74 2.79 11.83
C LEU A 19 2.74 1.26 11.74
N VAL A 20 3.92 0.65 11.78
CA VAL A 20 4.07 -0.80 11.66
C VAL A 20 5.00 -1.33 12.76
N LEU A 21 4.52 -2.34 13.47
CA LEU A 21 5.34 -3.19 14.32
C LEU A 21 5.92 -4.32 13.47
N ASP A 22 7.22 -4.54 13.55
CA ASP A 22 7.89 -5.65 12.88
C ASP A 22 7.45 -7.00 13.50
N PRO A 23 6.75 -7.85 12.75
CA PRO A 23 6.32 -9.15 13.26
C PRO A 23 7.48 -10.14 13.42
N ARG A 24 8.67 -9.85 12.84
CA ARG A 24 9.85 -10.72 12.85
C ARG A 24 10.56 -10.68 14.20
N ASP A 25 10.78 -9.49 14.76
CA ASP A 25 11.43 -9.27 16.06
C ASP A 25 10.45 -8.86 17.17
N LYS A 26 9.27 -8.37 16.81
CA LYS A 26 8.18 -7.94 17.71
C LYS A 26 8.57 -6.78 18.63
N SER A 27 9.55 -5.99 18.25
CA SER A 27 10.03 -4.83 19.04
C SER A 27 10.28 -3.59 18.22
N THR A 28 10.68 -3.73 16.96
CA THR A 28 10.93 -2.62 16.06
C THR A 28 9.63 -2.04 15.53
N LEU A 29 9.51 -0.73 15.62
CA LEU A 29 8.42 0.07 15.04
C LEU A 29 8.99 1.00 13.97
N LEU A 30 8.31 1.11 12.84
CA LEU A 30 8.52 2.19 11.88
C LEU A 30 7.27 3.07 11.79
N ALA A 31 7.46 4.38 11.84
CA ALA A 31 6.41 5.39 11.70
C ALA A 31 6.70 6.27 10.51
N ALA A 32 5.79 6.29 9.54
CA ALA A 32 5.81 7.23 8.43
C ALA A 32 5.20 8.56 8.87
N GLU A 33 6.00 9.59 8.84
CA GLU A 33 5.70 10.89 9.42
C GLU A 33 5.81 12.00 8.36
N LYS A 34 5.01 13.04 8.53
CA LYS A 34 5.07 14.26 7.73
C LYS A 34 4.84 15.47 8.62
N THR A 35 5.74 16.45 8.51
CA THR A 35 5.51 17.80 9.01
C THR A 35 5.24 18.79 7.87
N GLY A 36 4.63 19.93 8.20
CA GLY A 36 4.44 21.01 7.23
C GLY A 36 5.71 21.75 6.83
N HIS A 37 6.81 21.58 7.55
CA HIS A 37 8.04 22.37 7.37
C HIS A 37 9.25 21.54 6.92
N LEU A 38 9.38 20.30 7.42
CA LEU A 38 10.56 19.44 7.19
C LEU A 38 10.33 18.38 6.11
N GLY A 39 9.09 18.28 5.62
CA GLY A 39 8.72 17.27 4.65
C GLY A 39 8.47 15.88 5.28
N PRO A 40 8.32 14.85 4.44
CA PRO A 40 8.07 13.49 4.91
C PRO A 40 9.36 12.80 5.33
N THR A 41 9.27 11.99 6.40
CA THR A 41 10.36 11.14 6.86
C THR A 41 9.83 9.84 7.46
N ILE A 42 10.73 8.98 7.90
CA ILE A 42 10.39 7.74 8.61
C ILE A 42 11.18 7.73 9.92
N PHE A 43 10.47 7.48 11.01
CA PHE A 43 11.08 7.26 12.31
C PHE A 43 11.10 5.78 12.65
N ARG A 44 12.18 5.35 13.29
CA ARG A 44 12.39 4.00 13.78
C ARG A 44 12.53 3.99 15.29
N SER A 45 11.87 3.04 15.95
CA SER A 45 12.08 2.69 17.35
C SER A 45 12.44 1.20 17.46
N THR A 46 13.35 0.86 18.36
CA THR A 46 13.70 -0.53 18.69
C THR A 46 13.37 -0.88 20.13
N ASP A 47 12.67 -0.01 20.82
CA ASP A 47 12.33 -0.10 22.24
C ASP A 47 10.83 0.17 22.50
N TRP A 48 9.99 -0.32 21.59
CA TRP A 48 8.53 -0.20 21.71
C TRP A 48 8.01 1.25 21.68
N GLY A 49 8.70 2.15 21.02
CA GLY A 49 8.30 3.54 20.90
C GLY A 49 8.77 4.43 22.05
N ALA A 50 9.62 3.93 22.95
CA ALA A 50 10.19 4.75 24.02
C ALA A 50 11.15 5.81 23.47
N THR A 51 11.95 5.46 22.46
CA THR A 51 12.80 6.38 21.72
C THR A 51 12.62 6.22 20.23
N TRP A 52 12.82 7.31 19.48
CA TRP A 52 12.66 7.35 18.03
C TRP A 52 13.87 7.98 17.37
N GLN A 53 14.31 7.39 16.28
CA GLN A 53 15.40 7.86 15.44
C GLN A 53 14.88 8.11 14.02
N GLU A 54 15.18 9.27 13.49
CA GLU A 54 14.83 9.64 12.12
C GLU A 54 15.70 8.90 11.10
N ALA A 55 15.13 8.56 9.95
CA ALA A 55 15.86 8.02 8.82
C ALA A 55 16.92 9.02 8.33
N ALA A 56 18.14 8.53 8.11
CA ALA A 56 19.22 9.37 7.59
C ALA A 56 18.99 9.77 6.12
N GLN A 57 18.34 8.88 5.36
CA GLN A 57 17.95 9.12 3.97
C GLN A 57 16.54 8.54 3.76
N PRO A 58 15.48 9.31 3.99
CA PRO A 58 14.10 8.87 3.77
C PRO A 58 13.82 8.65 2.28
N PRO A 59 12.67 8.02 1.93
CA PRO A 59 12.25 7.84 0.55
C PRO A 59 12.23 9.16 -0.22
N ALA A 60 13.00 9.22 -1.30
CA ALA A 60 13.07 10.38 -2.18
C ALA A 60 13.23 9.93 -3.64
N PHE A 61 12.53 10.62 -4.56
CA PHE A 61 12.77 10.43 -5.99
C PHE A 61 14.12 11.02 -6.40
N ALA A 62 14.66 10.50 -7.51
CA ALA A 62 15.85 11.07 -8.10
C ALA A 62 15.65 12.56 -8.44
N GLN A 63 16.66 13.35 -8.22
CA GLN A 63 16.63 14.76 -8.59
C GLN A 63 16.49 14.91 -10.11
N ALA A 64 15.57 15.76 -10.55
CA ALA A 64 15.39 16.04 -11.95
C ALA A 64 16.63 16.79 -12.53
N PRO A 65 16.92 16.60 -13.82
CA PRO A 65 17.89 17.43 -14.51
C PRO A 65 17.57 18.92 -14.39
N GLU A 66 18.61 19.75 -14.50
CA GLU A 66 18.44 21.20 -14.46
C GLU A 66 17.47 21.69 -15.56
N GLY A 67 16.45 22.45 -15.14
CA GLY A 67 15.40 22.96 -16.01
C GLY A 67 14.19 22.04 -16.18
N GLU A 68 14.18 20.84 -15.59
CA GLU A 68 13.05 19.94 -15.56
C GLU A 68 12.31 19.98 -14.22
N THR A 69 10.99 19.73 -14.25
CA THR A 69 10.19 19.61 -13.03
C THR A 69 10.44 18.23 -12.40
N GLY A 70 10.98 18.20 -11.19
CA GLY A 70 11.19 16.99 -10.41
C GLY A 70 9.92 16.51 -9.71
N ARG A 71 9.94 15.23 -9.29
CA ARG A 71 8.93 14.65 -8.39
C ARG A 71 9.44 14.76 -6.95
N ALA A 72 8.54 15.09 -6.04
CA ALA A 72 8.81 15.03 -4.61
C ALA A 72 7.87 14.04 -3.94
N VAL A 73 8.35 13.33 -2.94
CA VAL A 73 7.48 12.52 -2.06
C VAL A 73 6.70 13.50 -1.17
N ASP A 74 5.37 13.43 -1.24
CA ASP A 74 4.52 14.21 -0.36
C ASP A 74 4.43 13.55 1.03
N HIS A 75 4.25 12.23 1.05
CA HIS A 75 4.31 11.42 2.27
C HIS A 75 4.55 9.94 1.96
N THR A 76 5.12 9.22 2.91
CA THR A 76 5.14 7.76 2.89
C THR A 76 3.78 7.26 3.37
N PHE A 77 3.07 6.58 2.49
CA PHE A 77 1.69 6.13 2.75
C PHE A 77 1.63 4.70 3.30
N TRP A 78 2.63 3.86 2.97
CA TRP A 78 2.66 2.46 3.37
C TRP A 78 4.06 2.02 3.76
N LEU A 79 4.17 1.26 4.84
CA LEU A 79 5.39 0.58 5.27
C LEU A 79 5.09 -0.91 5.38
N SER A 80 6.01 -1.74 4.93
CA SER A 80 5.90 -3.20 5.05
C SER A 80 7.25 -3.80 5.38
N PRO A 81 7.36 -4.68 6.39
CA PRO A 81 8.56 -5.48 6.58
C PRO A 81 8.74 -6.41 5.38
N ALA A 82 10.01 -6.66 5.01
CA ALA A 82 10.37 -7.61 3.98
C ALA A 82 10.26 -9.07 4.49
N HIS A 83 10.72 -10.01 3.68
CA HIS A 83 10.68 -11.42 4.03
C HIS A 83 11.43 -11.73 5.33
N ARG A 84 11.00 -12.77 6.06
CA ARG A 84 11.62 -13.20 7.34
C ARG A 84 13.11 -13.47 7.23
N ASN A 85 13.60 -13.84 6.06
CA ASN A 85 15.04 -14.11 5.81
C ASN A 85 15.84 -12.82 5.57
N GLU A 86 15.19 -11.67 5.57
CA GLU A 86 15.77 -10.34 5.36
C GLU A 86 15.41 -9.42 6.53
N PRO A 87 15.95 -9.69 7.75
CA PRO A 87 15.46 -9.07 8.99
C PRO A 87 15.53 -7.53 8.99
N ASP A 88 16.53 -6.95 8.32
CA ASP A 88 16.72 -5.50 8.26
C ASP A 88 16.07 -4.85 7.02
N ALA A 89 15.44 -5.63 6.15
CA ALA A 89 14.83 -5.10 4.95
C ALA A 89 13.38 -4.68 5.17
N TRP A 90 13.01 -3.56 4.52
CA TRP A 90 11.68 -2.95 4.56
C TRP A 90 11.30 -2.39 3.19
N TYR A 91 10.01 -2.27 2.95
CA TYR A 91 9.45 -1.59 1.79
C TYR A 91 8.63 -0.39 2.21
N ALA A 92 8.67 0.66 1.38
CA ALA A 92 7.85 1.86 1.54
C ALA A 92 7.14 2.19 0.23
N GLY A 93 5.84 2.47 0.33
CA GLY A 93 5.03 3.03 -0.73
C GLY A 93 4.68 4.47 -0.42
N THR A 94 4.68 5.33 -1.43
CA THR A 94 4.52 6.77 -1.25
C THR A 94 3.34 7.36 -2.01
N SER A 95 3.02 8.61 -1.68
CA SER A 95 2.22 9.54 -2.46
C SER A 95 3.13 10.72 -2.88
N PRO A 96 3.20 11.11 -4.18
CA PRO A 96 2.73 10.32 -5.32
C PRO A 96 3.40 8.95 -5.39
N GLN A 97 2.84 8.03 -6.19
CA GLN A 97 3.26 6.63 -6.19
C GLN A 97 4.76 6.49 -6.40
N GLY A 98 5.40 5.80 -5.49
CA GLY A 98 6.78 5.37 -5.55
C GLY A 98 6.97 4.14 -4.69
N LEU A 99 7.86 3.25 -5.10
CA LEU A 99 8.28 2.08 -4.36
C LEU A 99 9.74 2.24 -3.93
N PHE A 100 9.99 2.04 -2.64
CA PHE A 100 11.31 2.17 -2.05
C PHE A 100 11.62 0.96 -1.16
N ARG A 101 12.91 0.67 -1.00
CA ARG A 101 13.40 -0.39 -0.13
C ARG A 101 14.52 0.11 0.76
N SER A 102 14.47 -0.29 2.01
CA SER A 102 15.59 -0.22 2.96
C SER A 102 16.17 -1.63 3.14
N THR A 103 17.48 -1.72 3.40
CA THR A 103 18.19 -2.95 3.78
C THR A 103 18.97 -2.81 5.09
N ASP A 104 18.74 -1.72 5.80
CA ASP A 104 19.45 -1.33 7.02
C ASP A 104 18.51 -0.95 8.17
N GLY A 105 17.33 -1.55 8.19
CA GLY A 105 16.34 -1.35 9.25
C GLY A 105 15.56 -0.05 9.14
N GLY A 106 15.49 0.58 7.96
CA GLY A 106 14.76 1.81 7.74
C GLY A 106 15.60 3.08 7.92
N VAL A 107 16.93 2.96 8.01
CA VAL A 107 17.84 4.10 8.16
C VAL A 107 18.03 4.82 6.81
N THR A 108 18.23 4.05 5.74
CA THR A 108 18.31 4.59 4.37
C THR A 108 17.37 3.88 3.44
N TRP A 109 16.89 4.58 2.41
CA TRP A 109 15.90 4.09 1.46
C TRP A 109 16.37 4.31 0.02
N ALA A 110 16.31 3.26 -0.78
CA ALA A 110 16.63 3.26 -2.20
C ALA A 110 15.36 3.09 -3.05
N ALA A 111 15.28 3.81 -4.15
CA ALA A 111 14.17 3.74 -5.08
C ALA A 111 14.24 2.46 -5.93
N PHE A 112 13.07 1.85 -6.19
CA PHE A 112 12.92 0.82 -7.21
C PHE A 112 12.80 1.46 -8.59
N SER A 113 13.85 1.42 -9.39
CA SER A 113 13.85 2.00 -10.74
C SER A 113 12.82 1.35 -11.66
N SER A 114 12.57 0.04 -11.51
CA SER A 114 11.55 -0.71 -12.27
C SER A 114 10.12 -0.19 -12.08
N VAL A 115 9.86 0.62 -11.04
CA VAL A 115 8.58 1.30 -10.80
C VAL A 115 8.76 2.80 -10.95
N ASN A 116 9.75 3.37 -10.25
CA ASN A 116 9.85 4.82 -10.12
C ASN A 116 10.33 5.52 -11.38
N ASP A 117 11.11 4.83 -12.22
CA ASP A 117 11.68 5.38 -13.46
C ASP A 117 10.99 4.86 -14.72
N ASP A 118 10.09 3.88 -14.59
CA ASP A 118 9.36 3.33 -15.73
C ASP A 118 8.38 4.38 -16.31
N PRO A 119 8.53 4.74 -17.61
CA PRO A 119 7.65 5.71 -18.26
C PRO A 119 6.17 5.30 -18.25
N GLN A 120 5.88 4.00 -18.26
CA GLN A 120 4.51 3.49 -18.25
C GLN A 120 3.82 3.81 -16.91
N TYR A 121 4.49 3.56 -15.79
CA TYR A 121 3.95 3.95 -14.48
C TYR A 121 3.80 5.46 -14.36
N ARG A 122 4.73 6.23 -14.91
CA ARG A 122 4.61 7.69 -14.93
C ARG A 122 3.44 8.18 -15.77
N ALA A 123 3.16 7.53 -16.90
CA ALA A 123 2.03 7.88 -17.75
C ALA A 123 0.66 7.62 -17.09
N TRP A 124 0.57 6.60 -16.23
CA TRP A 124 -0.66 6.28 -15.50
C TRP A 124 -0.93 7.22 -14.32
N MET A 125 0.07 7.92 -13.87
CA MET A 125 -0.03 8.77 -12.69
C MET A 125 -0.90 10.01 -12.88
N GLY A 126 -1.25 10.37 -14.10
CA GLY A 126 -1.97 11.61 -14.36
C GLY A 126 -1.28 12.84 -13.77
N SER A 127 -2.05 13.86 -13.44
CA SER A 127 -1.57 14.93 -12.59
C SER A 127 -1.51 14.47 -11.13
N GLU A 128 -0.70 15.10 -10.28
CA GLU A 128 -0.57 14.80 -8.85
C GLU A 128 -1.91 14.77 -8.08
N LYS A 129 -2.99 15.21 -8.72
CA LYS A 129 -4.33 15.33 -8.14
C LYS A 129 -5.39 14.44 -8.80
N ASP A 130 -5.03 13.67 -9.84
CA ASP A 130 -5.99 12.84 -10.53
C ASP A 130 -6.43 11.64 -9.71
N GLY A 131 -7.72 11.48 -9.55
CA GLY A 131 -8.40 10.29 -9.08
C GLY A 131 -8.64 10.18 -7.58
N THR A 132 -7.89 10.87 -6.72
CA THR A 132 -8.14 10.86 -5.27
C THR A 132 -7.91 12.25 -4.66
N PRO A 133 -8.57 12.60 -3.54
CA PRO A 133 -8.36 13.90 -2.89
C PRO A 133 -6.92 14.21 -2.50
N ASP A 134 -6.13 13.14 -2.26
CA ASP A 134 -4.74 13.23 -1.81
C ASP A 134 -3.73 12.83 -2.90
N GLY A 135 -4.21 12.63 -4.14
CA GLY A 135 -3.41 12.14 -5.25
C GLY A 135 -3.17 10.61 -5.23
N PRO A 136 -2.53 10.09 -6.27
CA PRO A 136 -2.26 8.66 -6.43
C PRO A 136 -1.26 8.15 -5.39
N LYS A 137 -1.45 6.89 -4.94
CA LYS A 137 -0.68 6.27 -3.87
C LYS A 137 -0.25 4.85 -4.22
N LEU A 138 0.96 4.45 -3.81
CA LEU A 138 1.38 3.06 -3.79
C LEU A 138 1.25 2.53 -2.36
N HIS A 139 0.52 1.44 -2.22
CA HIS A 139 0.19 0.85 -0.92
C HIS A 139 0.10 -0.67 -0.97
N SER A 140 -0.26 -1.25 0.17
CA SER A 140 -0.53 -2.70 0.29
C SER A 140 0.61 -3.56 -0.25
N ILE A 141 1.87 -3.16 0.04
CA ILE A 141 3.05 -3.93 -0.36
C ILE A 141 3.04 -5.25 0.40
N ILE A 142 3.10 -6.36 -0.32
CA ILE A 142 3.05 -7.72 0.21
C ILE A 142 4.28 -8.48 -0.28
N VAL A 143 4.90 -9.22 0.64
CA VAL A 143 5.93 -10.22 0.32
C VAL A 143 5.35 -11.60 0.59
N ASP A 144 5.44 -12.52 -0.38
CA ASP A 144 5.02 -13.91 -0.17
C ASP A 144 5.88 -14.54 0.94
N PRO A 145 5.27 -15.10 1.99
CA PRO A 145 6.02 -15.68 3.10
C PRO A 145 6.86 -16.91 2.71
N ARG A 146 6.69 -17.45 1.50
CA ARG A 146 7.41 -18.62 0.97
C ARG A 146 8.60 -18.21 0.11
N ASP A 147 8.52 -17.02 -0.53
CA ASP A 147 9.52 -16.57 -1.51
C ASP A 147 9.76 -15.05 -1.39
N PRO A 148 10.95 -14.60 -0.98
CA PRO A 148 11.28 -13.18 -0.90
C PRO A 148 11.27 -12.45 -2.24
N ALA A 149 11.37 -13.17 -3.35
CA ALA A 149 11.31 -12.58 -4.68
C ALA A 149 9.88 -12.37 -5.18
N HIS A 150 8.87 -12.99 -4.54
CA HIS A 150 7.48 -12.87 -4.93
C HIS A 150 6.81 -11.71 -4.17
N LEU A 151 6.51 -10.65 -4.89
CA LEU A 151 6.01 -9.40 -4.35
C LEU A 151 4.69 -9.00 -5.01
N TYR A 152 3.85 -8.29 -4.24
CA TYR A 152 2.68 -7.60 -4.76
C TYR A 152 2.63 -6.17 -4.24
N PHE A 153 2.00 -5.28 -4.98
CA PHE A 153 1.52 -4.00 -4.46
C PHE A 153 0.20 -3.59 -5.11
N GLY A 154 -0.56 -2.77 -4.40
CA GLY A 154 -1.70 -2.04 -4.92
C GLY A 154 -1.33 -0.59 -5.18
N MET A 155 -1.94 -0.02 -6.22
CA MET A 155 -1.75 1.38 -6.57
C MET A 155 -3.09 2.03 -6.86
N SER A 156 -3.46 3.05 -6.10
CA SER A 156 -4.65 3.87 -6.37
C SER A 156 -4.51 4.52 -7.73
N GLY A 157 -5.47 4.25 -8.64
CA GLY A 157 -5.36 4.67 -10.04
C GLY A 157 -4.24 3.95 -10.80
N GLY A 158 -4.06 2.64 -10.57
CA GLY A 158 -3.01 1.86 -11.24
C GLY A 158 -3.19 0.35 -11.12
N GLY A 159 -4.14 -0.11 -10.30
CA GLY A 159 -4.44 -1.54 -10.15
C GLY A 159 -3.49 -2.29 -9.23
N VAL A 160 -3.42 -3.62 -9.41
CA VAL A 160 -2.58 -4.53 -8.63
C VAL A 160 -1.44 -5.05 -9.49
N HIS A 161 -0.25 -5.07 -8.94
CA HIS A 161 0.96 -5.53 -9.62
C HIS A 161 1.61 -6.69 -8.87
N GLU A 162 2.24 -7.59 -9.63
CA GLU A 162 2.95 -8.77 -9.13
C GLU A 162 4.34 -8.83 -9.74
N SER A 163 5.33 -9.14 -8.94
CA SER A 163 6.70 -9.47 -9.34
C SER A 163 7.06 -10.85 -8.84
N LEU A 164 7.77 -11.62 -9.67
CA LEU A 164 8.32 -12.94 -9.35
C LEU A 164 9.87 -12.96 -9.29
N ASP A 165 10.49 -11.79 -9.39
CA ASP A 165 11.94 -11.62 -9.52
C ASP A 165 12.51 -10.55 -8.57
N GLY A 166 11.85 -10.33 -7.44
CA GLY A 166 12.30 -9.38 -6.42
C GLY A 166 12.09 -7.92 -6.81
N GLY A 167 11.13 -7.66 -7.71
CA GLY A 167 10.79 -6.30 -8.14
C GLY A 167 11.61 -5.80 -9.33
N GLN A 168 12.32 -6.68 -10.05
CA GLN A 168 13.02 -6.30 -11.28
C GLN A 168 12.04 -6.08 -12.44
N THR A 169 11.02 -6.93 -12.53
CA THR A 169 9.91 -6.78 -13.47
C THR A 169 8.56 -6.94 -12.78
N TRP A 170 7.54 -6.30 -13.35
CA TRP A 170 6.19 -6.31 -12.79
C TRP A 170 5.17 -6.65 -13.86
N ARG A 171 4.16 -7.41 -13.49
CA ARG A 171 2.99 -7.68 -14.32
C ARG A 171 1.73 -7.16 -13.66
N LEU A 172 0.82 -6.69 -14.48
CA LEU A 172 -0.45 -6.13 -14.04
C LEU A 172 -1.48 -7.24 -13.82
N LEU A 173 -2.18 -7.19 -12.69
CA LEU A 173 -3.26 -8.10 -12.33
C LEU A 173 -4.57 -7.33 -12.17
N ILE A 174 -5.25 -7.03 -13.28
CA ILE A 174 -6.55 -6.31 -13.28
C ILE A 174 -7.69 -7.11 -13.93
N THR A 175 -7.40 -8.26 -14.54
CA THR A 175 -8.41 -9.07 -15.22
C THR A 175 -9.53 -9.47 -14.24
N GLY A 176 -10.79 -9.22 -14.63
CA GLY A 176 -11.97 -9.50 -13.81
C GLY A 176 -12.35 -8.39 -12.81
N MET A 177 -11.56 -7.33 -12.70
CA MET A 177 -11.93 -6.15 -11.93
C MET A 177 -12.85 -5.25 -12.74
N ASN A 178 -13.80 -4.62 -12.07
CA ASN A 178 -14.69 -3.64 -12.68
C ASN A 178 -14.08 -2.23 -12.58
N VAL A 179 -14.50 -1.37 -13.49
CA VAL A 179 -14.31 0.08 -13.41
C VAL A 179 -15.64 0.76 -13.07
N VAL A 180 -15.59 2.03 -12.69
CA VAL A 180 -16.79 2.80 -12.35
C VAL A 180 -17.71 2.89 -13.58
N GLU A 181 -18.96 2.43 -13.42
CA GLU A 181 -19.95 2.42 -14.48
C GLU A 181 -20.45 3.84 -14.80
N GLY A 182 -20.88 4.05 -16.04
CA GLY A 182 -21.50 5.31 -16.49
C GLY A 182 -20.53 6.40 -16.94
N PHE A 183 -19.21 6.21 -16.79
CA PHE A 183 -18.21 7.19 -17.21
C PHE A 183 -17.49 6.81 -18.52
N GLY A 184 -17.78 5.65 -19.09
CA GLY A 184 -17.15 5.19 -20.33
C GLY A 184 -15.67 4.79 -20.15
N PHE A 185 -15.26 4.44 -18.94
CA PHE A 185 -13.89 4.02 -18.66
C PHE A 185 -13.59 2.65 -19.29
N ASP A 186 -12.40 2.55 -19.88
CA ASP A 186 -11.88 1.29 -20.42
C ASP A 186 -11.30 0.41 -19.29
N ALA A 187 -11.91 -0.74 -19.07
CA ALA A 187 -11.43 -1.71 -18.07
C ALA A 187 -10.05 -2.33 -18.39
N ALA A 188 -9.53 -2.15 -19.61
CA ALA A 188 -8.17 -2.54 -19.95
C ALA A 188 -7.13 -1.49 -19.51
N ASN A 189 -7.57 -0.26 -19.22
CA ASN A 189 -6.66 0.80 -18.79
C ASN A 189 -6.45 0.74 -17.26
N PRO A 190 -5.22 0.48 -16.78
CA PRO A 190 -4.93 0.35 -15.36
C PRO A 190 -5.22 1.60 -14.54
N ALA A 191 -5.18 2.78 -15.15
CA ALA A 191 -5.46 4.05 -14.46
C ALA A 191 -6.90 4.13 -13.88
N PHE A 192 -7.82 3.33 -14.39
CA PHE A 192 -9.21 3.29 -13.90
C PHE A 192 -9.48 2.22 -12.84
N HIS A 193 -8.44 1.49 -12.43
CA HIS A 193 -8.53 0.52 -11.35
C HIS A 193 -7.97 1.12 -10.05
N ASP A 194 -8.81 1.19 -9.04
CA ASP A 194 -8.50 1.83 -7.77
C ASP A 194 -8.64 0.83 -6.60
N PRO A 195 -7.64 -0.04 -6.39
CA PRO A 195 -7.57 -0.84 -5.18
C PRO A 195 -7.33 0.08 -3.97
N HIS A 196 -8.09 -0.14 -2.91
CA HIS A 196 -7.94 0.59 -1.66
C HIS A 196 -7.13 -0.19 -0.62
N CYS A 197 -7.22 -1.50 -0.63
CA CYS A 197 -6.49 -2.37 0.28
C CYS A 197 -6.37 -3.78 -0.31
N LEU A 198 -5.15 -4.31 -0.34
CA LEU A 198 -4.81 -5.67 -0.77
C LEU A 198 -4.27 -6.46 0.42
N ARG A 199 -4.69 -7.72 0.55
CA ARG A 199 -4.22 -8.64 1.60
C ARG A 199 -3.95 -10.02 1.01
N LEU A 200 -2.80 -10.59 1.37
CA LEU A 200 -2.51 -12.00 1.19
C LEU A 200 -3.08 -12.77 2.39
N CYS A 201 -3.72 -13.90 2.11
CA CYS A 201 -4.25 -14.74 3.17
C CYS A 201 -3.11 -15.48 3.90
N PRO A 202 -2.94 -15.30 5.23
CA PRO A 202 -1.81 -15.92 5.95
C PRO A 202 -1.86 -17.45 5.99
N SER A 203 -3.06 -18.04 5.98
CA SER A 203 -3.25 -19.50 5.98
C SER A 203 -3.22 -20.14 4.59
N ASN A 204 -3.31 -19.32 3.55
CA ASN A 204 -3.28 -19.75 2.15
C ASN A 204 -2.62 -18.66 1.28
N PRO A 205 -1.29 -18.64 1.16
CA PRO A 205 -0.58 -17.59 0.40
C PRO A 205 -0.87 -17.59 -1.12
N ASP A 206 -1.65 -18.52 -1.63
CA ASP A 206 -2.14 -18.47 -3.00
C ASP A 206 -3.43 -17.65 -3.14
N ARG A 207 -3.99 -17.17 -2.02
CA ARG A 207 -5.23 -16.39 -2.00
C ARG A 207 -4.98 -14.95 -1.60
N LEU A 208 -5.43 -14.03 -2.48
CA LEU A 208 -5.46 -12.60 -2.22
C LEU A 208 -6.91 -12.11 -2.13
N TYR A 209 -7.09 -11.14 -1.27
CA TYR A 209 -8.32 -10.38 -1.15
C TYR A 209 -8.04 -8.91 -1.39
N GLN A 210 -8.96 -8.20 -2.03
CA GLN A 210 -8.88 -6.76 -2.11
C GLN A 210 -10.23 -6.08 -1.89
N GLN A 211 -10.18 -4.94 -1.22
CA GLN A 211 -11.19 -3.91 -1.30
C GLN A 211 -10.78 -2.95 -2.41
N ASN A 212 -11.69 -2.71 -3.32
CA ASN A 212 -11.51 -1.83 -4.47
C ASN A 212 -12.65 -0.81 -4.50
N HIS A 213 -12.47 0.30 -5.19
CA HIS A 213 -13.52 1.28 -5.41
C HIS A 213 -14.79 0.66 -6.03
N CYS A 214 -14.63 -0.34 -6.88
CA CYS A 214 -15.72 -1.02 -7.59
C CYS A 214 -16.09 -2.38 -7.00
N GLY A 215 -15.76 -2.65 -5.74
CA GLY A 215 -16.19 -3.87 -5.06
C GLY A 215 -15.15 -4.58 -4.21
N ILE A 216 -15.53 -5.77 -3.75
CA ILE A 216 -14.69 -6.68 -2.97
C ILE A 216 -14.33 -7.86 -3.88
N TYR A 217 -13.04 -8.17 -3.96
CA TYR A 217 -12.54 -9.21 -4.86
C TYR A 217 -11.66 -10.22 -4.16
N ARG A 218 -11.62 -11.43 -4.76
CA ARG A 218 -10.72 -12.51 -4.39
C ARG A 218 -9.99 -13.01 -5.63
N LEU A 219 -8.71 -13.32 -5.48
CA LEU A 219 -7.88 -14.00 -6.49
C LEU A 219 -7.27 -15.23 -5.88
N ASP A 220 -7.48 -16.38 -6.49
CA ASP A 220 -6.86 -17.66 -6.12
C ASP A 220 -5.79 -18.02 -7.16
N ARG A 221 -4.51 -17.87 -6.78
CA ARG A 221 -3.38 -18.21 -7.63
C ARG A 221 -3.33 -19.74 -7.89
N PRO A 222 -2.94 -20.21 -9.07
CA PRO A 222 -2.30 -19.45 -10.16
C PRO A 222 -3.29 -18.77 -11.14
N ALA A 223 -4.58 -18.70 -10.83
CA ALA A 223 -5.50 -17.91 -11.65
C ALA A 223 -5.06 -16.43 -11.72
N GLU A 224 -5.42 -15.77 -12.83
CA GLU A 224 -5.08 -14.37 -13.08
C GLU A 224 -6.32 -13.47 -13.13
N THR A 225 -7.48 -14.05 -12.83
CA THR A 225 -8.77 -13.36 -12.91
C THR A 225 -9.35 -13.18 -11.52
N TRP A 226 -9.57 -11.93 -11.15
CA TRP A 226 -10.26 -11.55 -9.93
C TRP A 226 -11.73 -11.94 -9.98
N VAL A 227 -12.24 -12.48 -8.89
CA VAL A 227 -13.65 -12.80 -8.72
C VAL A 227 -14.26 -11.79 -7.76
N ARG A 228 -15.28 -11.04 -8.21
CA ARG A 228 -16.02 -10.13 -7.33
C ARG A 228 -16.90 -10.93 -6.38
N ILE A 229 -16.55 -10.94 -5.11
CA ILE A 229 -17.27 -11.62 -4.03
C ILE A 229 -18.23 -10.68 -3.30
N GLY A 230 -18.08 -9.37 -3.45
CA GLY A 230 -18.93 -8.35 -2.84
C GLY A 230 -20.39 -8.36 -3.31
N LYS A 231 -20.70 -9.03 -4.41
CA LYS A 231 -22.07 -9.24 -4.90
C LYS A 231 -22.99 -9.97 -3.91
N ASN A 232 -22.41 -10.62 -2.89
CA ASN A 232 -23.16 -11.30 -1.82
C ASN A 232 -23.52 -10.36 -0.66
N MET A 233 -23.03 -9.11 -0.69
CA MET A 233 -23.40 -8.11 0.31
C MET A 233 -24.84 -7.66 0.11
N PRO A 234 -25.58 -7.32 1.17
CA PRO A 234 -26.90 -6.70 1.05
C PRO A 234 -26.81 -5.41 0.20
N GLU A 235 -27.81 -5.19 -0.67
CA GLU A 235 -27.82 -4.07 -1.60
C GLU A 235 -27.74 -2.71 -0.86
N GLU A 236 -28.42 -2.60 0.27
CA GLU A 236 -28.42 -1.41 1.12
C GLU A 236 -27.06 -1.12 1.80
N VAL A 237 -26.18 -2.14 1.88
CA VAL A 237 -24.83 -2.01 2.44
C VAL A 237 -23.82 -1.72 1.33
N GLY A 238 -23.97 -2.39 0.19
CA GLY A 238 -23.04 -2.31 -0.92
C GLY A 238 -21.69 -2.98 -0.63
N ASP A 239 -20.77 -2.86 -1.57
CA ASP A 239 -19.44 -3.46 -1.49
C ASP A 239 -18.28 -2.48 -1.76
N ILE A 240 -18.56 -1.18 -1.62
CA ILE A 240 -17.55 -0.12 -1.66
C ILE A 240 -17.01 0.10 -0.25
N GLY A 241 -15.71 0.25 -0.11
CA GLY A 241 -15.06 0.52 1.18
C GLY A 241 -13.56 0.72 1.00
N PHE A 242 -12.84 0.97 2.10
CA PHE A 242 -11.40 1.20 2.04
C PHE A 242 -10.59 0.04 2.59
N THR A 243 -11.04 -0.57 3.67
CA THR A 243 -10.24 -1.57 4.35
C THR A 243 -10.79 -2.97 4.20
N ILE A 244 -9.89 -3.94 4.08
CA ILE A 244 -10.17 -5.36 4.20
C ILE A 244 -9.13 -5.98 5.13
N THR A 245 -9.56 -6.88 5.99
CA THR A 245 -8.66 -7.72 6.77
C THR A 245 -9.06 -9.18 6.60
N VAL A 246 -8.11 -10.09 6.72
CA VAL A 246 -8.29 -11.51 6.49
C VAL A 246 -8.05 -12.30 7.76
N HIS A 247 -8.80 -13.37 7.93
CA HIS A 247 -8.63 -14.22 9.10
C HIS A 247 -7.28 -14.96 9.06
N PRO A 248 -6.52 -15.00 10.16
CA PRO A 248 -5.15 -15.52 10.14
C PRO A 248 -5.05 -17.04 9.94
N ARG A 249 -6.14 -17.79 10.12
CA ARG A 249 -6.17 -19.26 10.07
C ARG A 249 -7.33 -19.84 9.25
N ASP A 250 -8.20 -19.00 8.72
CA ASP A 250 -9.33 -19.40 7.87
C ASP A 250 -9.30 -18.59 6.59
N ASP A 251 -8.95 -19.22 5.49
CA ASP A 251 -8.81 -18.58 4.20
C ASP A 251 -10.15 -18.23 3.52
N GLN A 252 -11.27 -18.63 4.10
CA GLN A 252 -12.61 -18.32 3.60
C GLN A 252 -13.21 -17.08 4.29
N THR A 253 -12.57 -16.55 5.33
CA THR A 253 -13.11 -15.44 6.12
C THR A 253 -12.28 -14.17 5.92
N ALA A 254 -12.95 -13.12 5.49
CA ALA A 254 -12.44 -11.76 5.46
C ALA A 254 -13.47 -10.79 6.05
N TRP A 255 -13.00 -9.71 6.65
CA TRP A 255 -13.85 -8.64 7.16
C TRP A 255 -13.61 -7.37 6.35
N VAL A 256 -14.68 -6.69 6.03
CA VAL A 256 -14.69 -5.42 5.32
C VAL A 256 -15.46 -4.39 6.15
N PHE A 257 -15.18 -3.13 5.91
CA PHE A 257 -15.91 -2.02 6.48
C PHE A 257 -16.53 -1.22 5.32
N PRO A 258 -17.73 -1.59 4.86
CA PRO A 258 -18.35 -0.92 3.73
C PRO A 258 -18.74 0.50 4.08
N MET A 259 -18.65 1.36 3.11
CA MET A 259 -19.16 2.73 3.17
C MET A 259 -20.57 2.71 2.60
N GLY A 260 -21.55 3.15 3.39
CA GLY A 260 -22.96 3.01 3.06
C GLY A 260 -23.36 3.61 1.72
N GLY A 261 -23.88 2.75 0.84
CA GLY A 261 -24.52 3.11 -0.41
C GLY A 261 -23.60 3.73 -1.46
N THR A 262 -24.20 4.24 -2.52
CA THR A 262 -23.53 4.92 -3.64
C THR A 262 -22.90 6.28 -3.29
N GLN A 263 -22.95 6.68 -2.03
CA GLN A 263 -22.32 7.91 -1.56
C GLN A 263 -20.88 7.63 -1.14
N VAL A 264 -19.96 8.07 -1.94
CA VAL A 264 -18.50 7.85 -1.81
C VAL A 264 -17.89 8.48 -0.55
N TRP A 265 -18.64 9.29 0.20
CA TRP A 265 -18.14 10.00 1.37
C TRP A 265 -19.03 9.81 2.59
N PRO A 266 -18.48 9.44 3.76
CA PRO A 266 -19.22 9.55 4.99
C PRO A 266 -19.50 11.04 5.25
N ARG A 267 -20.74 11.33 5.55
CA ARG A 267 -21.15 12.67 6.02
C ARG A 267 -20.89 12.79 7.51
#